data_afc184e35155d3e0b6dbe20b725fb5a4
#
_entry.id   afc184e35155d3e0b6dbe20b725fb5a4
#
_cell.length_a   1.000
_cell.length_b   1.000
_cell.length_c   1.000
_cell.angle_alpha   90.00
_cell.angle_beta   90.00
_cell.angle_gamma   90.00
#
_symmetry.space_group_name_H-M   'P 1'
#
loop_
_entity.id
_entity.type
_entity.pdbx_description
1 polymer ?
#
loop_
_entity_poly.entity_id
_entity_poly.type
_entity_poly.pdbx_seq_one_letter_code
_entity_poly.pdbx_strand_id
1 'polypeptide(L)'
;MQMESSESTDSKLKTGIYTFRGSLLNEPKEIRTTVHWGTFPFHTFHLRREFDNLACLTIWDKPLPKPRETQRDRWAKRPCVLRFRFFRDIVRSAMEHFGFVPSEELGLVFYMKMPKLSKIKQAERIHKPHQVRPDLDNLEKATLDALYAEDAVVYLKTALKLWSLEPRIEIWNLK
;
A
#
# COMPACT_ATOMS: atom_id res chain seq x y z
N MET A 1 -16.62 10.19 -51.38
CA MET A 1 -15.60 9.20 -51.06
C MET A 1 -15.26 9.40 -49.59
N GLN A 2 -16.05 8.72 -48.74
CA GLN A 2 -15.92 8.80 -47.27
C GLN A 2 -15.06 7.61 -46.83
N MET A 3 -13.96 7.88 -46.14
CA MET A 3 -13.14 6.84 -45.48
C MET A 3 -13.66 6.70 -44.06
N GLU A 4 -14.28 5.58 -43.79
CA GLU A 4 -14.55 5.13 -42.42
C GLU A 4 -13.27 4.70 -41.76
N SER A 5 -12.89 5.37 -40.69
CA SER A 5 -11.80 4.95 -39.80
C SER A 5 -12.38 4.04 -38.71
N SER A 6 -11.97 2.78 -38.73
CA SER A 6 -12.23 1.79 -37.71
C SER A 6 -11.59 2.22 -36.37
N GLU A 7 -12.44 2.52 -35.38
CA GLU A 7 -11.99 2.71 -34.00
C GLU A 7 -11.58 1.36 -33.40
N SER A 8 -10.29 1.22 -33.18
CA SER A 8 -9.70 0.21 -32.33
C SER A 8 -9.97 0.56 -30.87
N THR A 9 -10.75 -0.27 -30.19
CA THR A 9 -11.03 -0.18 -28.75
C THR A 9 -9.78 -0.62 -27.96
N ASP A 10 -8.81 0.26 -27.90
CA ASP A 10 -7.68 0.15 -27.01
C ASP A 10 -8.07 0.76 -25.66
N SER A 11 -8.27 -0.11 -24.65
CA SER A 11 -8.56 0.29 -23.27
C SER A 11 -7.35 0.97 -22.66
N LYS A 12 -7.19 2.28 -22.94
CA LYS A 12 -6.13 3.11 -22.35
C LYS A 12 -6.33 3.20 -20.85
N LEU A 13 -5.43 2.56 -20.11
CA LEU A 13 -5.17 2.84 -18.69
C LEU A 13 -4.94 4.35 -18.52
N LYS A 14 -5.89 5.04 -17.88
CA LYS A 14 -5.70 6.45 -17.51
C LYS A 14 -4.88 6.51 -16.23
N THR A 15 -3.60 6.72 -16.38
CA THR A 15 -2.69 7.06 -15.28
C THR A 15 -2.78 8.56 -15.06
N GLY A 16 -3.40 8.99 -13.98
CA GLY A 16 -3.42 10.41 -13.59
C GLY A 16 -2.21 10.72 -12.72
N ILE A 17 -1.22 11.41 -13.27
CA ILE A 17 -0.08 11.96 -12.51
C ILE A 17 -0.47 13.36 -12.07
N TYR A 18 -0.66 13.57 -10.79
CA TYR A 18 -0.83 14.90 -10.22
C TYR A 18 0.49 15.36 -9.62
N THR A 19 1.17 16.27 -10.34
CA THR A 19 2.37 16.95 -9.84
C THR A 19 1.92 18.21 -9.09
N PHE A 20 2.06 18.22 -7.78
CA PHE A 20 1.94 19.45 -7.01
C PHE A 20 3.27 20.21 -7.06
N ARG A 21 3.28 21.40 -7.65
CA ARG A 21 4.37 22.37 -7.51
C ARG A 21 4.25 23.04 -6.14
N GLY A 22 4.96 22.53 -5.16
CA GLY A 22 5.27 23.25 -3.92
C GLY A 22 6.54 24.07 -4.13
N SER A 23 6.47 25.35 -3.81
CA SER A 23 7.52 26.34 -3.94
C SER A 23 8.55 26.18 -2.82
N LEU A 24 9.85 26.21 -3.22
CA LEU A 24 11.02 26.72 -2.49
C LEU A 24 11.37 26.18 -1.10
N LEU A 25 12.58 25.55 -1.05
CA LEU A 25 13.46 25.39 0.10
C LEU A 25 12.97 24.46 1.22
N ASN A 26 13.48 23.20 1.17
CA ASN A 26 13.46 22.23 2.27
C ASN A 26 12.13 21.57 2.64
N GLU A 27 11.16 21.47 1.74
CA GLU A 27 10.00 20.60 2.00
C GLU A 27 10.21 19.19 1.44
N PRO A 28 9.80 18.15 2.18
CA PRO A 28 9.87 16.76 1.71
C PRO A 28 9.09 16.62 0.39
N LYS A 29 9.72 16.09 -0.64
CA LYS A 29 9.06 15.83 -1.93
C LYS A 29 8.06 14.68 -1.75
N GLU A 30 6.79 15.01 -1.64
CA GLU A 30 5.71 14.04 -1.66
C GLU A 30 5.28 13.80 -3.12
N ILE A 31 5.44 12.56 -3.59
CA ILE A 31 4.93 12.14 -4.91
C ILE A 31 3.67 11.32 -4.67
N ARG A 32 2.53 11.82 -5.16
CA ARG A 32 1.24 11.13 -5.08
C ARG A 32 0.90 10.53 -6.44
N THR A 33 0.66 9.26 -6.49
CA THR A 33 0.17 8.58 -7.69
C THR A 33 -1.04 7.73 -7.36
N THR A 34 -2.11 7.90 -8.13
CA THR A 34 -3.30 7.05 -8.04
C THR A 34 -3.31 6.14 -9.27
N VAL A 35 -3.26 4.84 -9.04
CA VAL A 35 -3.32 3.83 -10.09
C VAL A 35 -4.72 3.24 -10.16
N HIS A 36 -5.33 3.30 -11.32
CA HIS A 36 -6.64 2.71 -11.59
C HIS A 36 -6.45 1.37 -12.30
N TRP A 37 -6.90 0.29 -11.69
CA TRP A 37 -6.93 -1.03 -12.30
C TRP A 37 -8.38 -1.51 -12.47
N GLY A 38 -8.95 -1.28 -13.66
CA GLY A 38 -10.27 -1.79 -14.03
C GLY A 38 -11.39 -1.44 -13.04
N THR A 39 -12.20 -2.44 -12.64
CA THR A 39 -13.35 -2.31 -11.73
C THR A 39 -13.01 -2.38 -10.24
N PHE A 40 -11.72 -2.43 -9.89
CA PHE A 40 -11.29 -2.47 -8.49
C PHE A 40 -11.19 -1.08 -7.88
N PRO A 41 -11.40 -0.94 -6.55
CA PRO A 41 -11.32 0.34 -5.86
C PRO A 41 -9.93 0.94 -6.02
N PHE A 42 -9.88 2.27 -6.07
CA PHE A 42 -8.67 3.06 -6.24
C PHE A 42 -7.65 2.76 -5.14
N HIS A 43 -6.41 2.49 -5.55
CA HIS A 43 -5.27 2.43 -4.65
C HIS A 43 -4.44 3.70 -4.84
N THR A 44 -4.24 4.41 -3.77
CA THR A 44 -3.40 5.61 -3.75
C THR A 44 -2.08 5.27 -3.07
N PHE A 45 -0.98 5.66 -3.70
CA PHE A 45 0.36 5.47 -3.17
C PHE A 45 1.03 6.80 -3.02
N HIS A 46 1.80 6.94 -1.95
CA HIS A 46 2.64 8.11 -1.74
C HIS A 46 4.04 7.66 -1.42
N LEU A 47 5.03 8.24 -2.08
CA LEU A 47 6.40 8.18 -1.65
C LEU A 47 6.75 9.50 -0.97
N ARG A 48 7.14 9.44 0.28
CA ARG A 48 7.58 10.58 1.08
C ARG A 48 9.06 10.39 1.41
N ARG A 49 9.84 11.42 1.20
CA ARG A 49 11.22 11.50 1.69
C ARG A 49 11.24 12.57 2.76
N GLU A 50 11.40 12.16 3.99
CA GLU A 50 11.57 13.06 5.13
C GLU A 50 13.05 13.33 5.39
N PHE A 51 13.31 14.29 6.29
CA PHE A 51 14.66 14.65 6.74
C PHE A 51 15.47 13.40 7.05
N ASP A 52 16.75 13.39 6.69
CA ASP A 52 17.74 12.33 6.90
C ASP A 52 17.68 11.11 5.97
N ASN A 53 17.19 11.25 4.72
CA ASN A 53 17.14 10.18 3.71
C ASN A 53 16.21 9.00 4.01
N LEU A 54 15.34 9.07 5.02
CA LEU A 54 14.34 8.05 5.29
C LEU A 54 13.27 8.07 4.19
N ALA A 55 13.17 6.99 3.44
CA ALA A 55 12.13 6.82 2.43
C ALA A 55 10.93 6.10 3.02
N CYS A 56 9.73 6.63 2.80
CA CYS A 56 8.47 6.01 3.21
C CYS A 56 7.57 5.77 2.00
N LEU A 57 7.20 4.52 1.78
CA LEU A 57 6.16 4.16 0.82
C LEU A 57 4.82 4.02 1.55
N THR A 58 3.84 4.85 1.22
CA THR A 58 2.49 4.77 1.78
C THR A 58 1.54 4.12 0.79
N ILE A 59 0.83 3.09 1.22
CA ILE A 59 -0.17 2.37 0.46
C ILE A 59 -1.54 2.67 1.08
N TRP A 60 -2.37 3.43 0.38
CA TRP A 60 -3.71 3.81 0.84
C TRP A 60 -4.71 2.70 0.53
N ASP A 61 -4.62 1.62 1.28
CA ASP A 61 -5.56 0.51 1.26
C ASP A 61 -5.69 -0.11 2.65
N LYS A 62 -6.72 -0.92 2.80
CA LYS A 62 -6.92 -1.66 4.05
C LYS A 62 -5.80 -2.69 4.22
N PRO A 63 -5.04 -2.64 5.34
CA PRO A 63 -4.05 -3.66 5.64
C PRO A 63 -4.65 -5.07 5.60
N LEU A 64 -4.03 -5.96 4.83
CA LEU A 64 -4.49 -7.31 4.61
C LEU A 64 -3.61 -8.31 5.36
N PRO A 65 -4.19 -9.24 6.14
CA PRO A 65 -3.42 -10.34 6.70
C PRO A 65 -3.06 -11.35 5.60
N LYS A 66 -1.93 -12.03 5.76
CA LYS A 66 -1.53 -13.12 4.88
C LYS A 66 -2.56 -14.26 4.97
N PRO A 67 -3.19 -14.68 3.86
CA PRO A 67 -4.06 -15.83 3.86
C PRO A 67 -3.24 -17.10 4.03
N ARG A 68 -3.78 -18.10 4.74
CA ARG A 68 -3.19 -19.43 4.75
C ARG A 68 -3.43 -20.06 3.38
N GLU A 69 -2.40 -20.12 2.56
CA GLU A 69 -2.45 -20.76 1.25
C GLU A 69 -2.35 -22.28 1.40
N THR A 70 -3.11 -23.01 0.58
CA THR A 70 -3.10 -24.45 0.47
C THR A 70 -2.68 -24.86 -0.93
N GLN A 71 -2.29 -26.13 -1.14
CA GLN A 71 -1.94 -26.61 -2.48
C GLN A 71 -3.07 -26.41 -3.49
N ARG A 72 -4.32 -26.47 -3.03
CA ARG A 72 -5.50 -26.19 -3.88
C ARG A 72 -5.59 -24.77 -4.40
N ASP A 73 -4.92 -23.79 -3.76
CA ASP A 73 -4.98 -22.39 -4.15
C ASP A 73 -4.21 -22.07 -5.44
N ARG A 74 -3.48 -23.02 -5.98
CA ARG A 74 -2.91 -22.90 -7.33
C ARG A 74 -4.00 -22.78 -8.40
N TRP A 75 -5.11 -23.48 -8.21
CA TRP A 75 -6.27 -23.52 -9.12
C TRP A 75 -7.58 -23.05 -8.47
N ALA A 76 -7.75 -23.19 -7.16
CA ALA A 76 -8.91 -22.66 -6.46
C ALA A 76 -8.76 -21.14 -6.29
N LYS A 77 -9.62 -20.37 -6.96
CA LYS A 77 -9.62 -18.90 -6.92
C LYS A 77 -10.30 -18.38 -5.65
N ARG A 78 -9.82 -18.76 -4.46
CA ARG A 78 -10.39 -18.22 -3.21
C ARG A 78 -10.22 -16.70 -3.14
N PRO A 79 -11.29 -15.95 -2.81
CA PRO A 79 -11.26 -14.47 -2.84
C PRO A 79 -10.16 -13.86 -1.95
N CYS A 80 -9.87 -14.45 -0.78
CA CYS A 80 -8.81 -13.96 0.10
C CYS A 80 -7.41 -14.11 -0.51
N VAL A 81 -7.14 -15.20 -1.21
CA VAL A 81 -5.86 -15.45 -1.88
C VAL A 81 -5.70 -14.55 -3.10
N LEU A 82 -6.77 -14.39 -3.90
CA LEU A 82 -6.75 -13.48 -5.04
C LEU A 82 -6.50 -12.04 -4.60
N ARG A 83 -7.16 -11.59 -3.52
CA ARG A 83 -6.97 -10.27 -2.94
C ARG A 83 -5.53 -10.05 -2.46
N PHE A 84 -4.94 -11.06 -1.83
CA PHE A 84 -3.55 -10.99 -1.39
C PHE A 84 -2.57 -10.94 -2.58
N ARG A 85 -2.77 -11.77 -3.62
CA ARG A 85 -1.95 -11.72 -4.84
C ARG A 85 -2.04 -10.36 -5.51
N PHE A 86 -3.25 -9.82 -5.64
CA PHE A 86 -3.48 -8.48 -6.17
C PHE A 86 -2.76 -7.39 -5.34
N PHE A 87 -2.86 -7.45 -4.01
CA PHE A 87 -2.14 -6.56 -3.12
C PHE A 87 -0.62 -6.62 -3.35
N ARG A 88 -0.06 -7.82 -3.44
CA ARG A 88 1.36 -8.02 -3.72
C ARG A 88 1.79 -7.40 -5.05
N ASP A 89 1.01 -7.61 -6.09
CA ASP A 89 1.32 -7.10 -7.43
C ASP A 89 1.25 -5.56 -7.44
N ILE A 90 0.28 -4.97 -6.73
CA ILE A 90 0.18 -3.52 -6.57
C ILE A 90 1.38 -2.94 -5.82
N VAL A 91 1.80 -3.55 -4.71
CA VAL A 91 2.97 -3.10 -3.94
C VAL A 91 4.21 -3.10 -4.81
N ARG A 92 4.44 -4.17 -5.57
CA ARG A 92 5.58 -4.29 -6.48
C ARG A 92 5.56 -3.25 -7.59
N SER A 93 4.39 -3.02 -8.20
CA SER A 93 4.24 -1.96 -9.21
C SER A 93 4.48 -0.57 -8.64
N ALA A 94 4.06 -0.32 -7.39
CA ALA A 94 4.34 0.96 -6.73
C ALA A 94 5.83 1.13 -6.43
N MET A 95 6.51 0.08 -5.95
CA MET A 95 7.95 0.09 -5.73
C MET A 95 8.70 0.43 -7.01
N GLU A 96 8.37 -0.25 -8.11
CA GLU A 96 8.97 -0.01 -9.43
C GLU A 96 8.71 1.42 -9.91
N HIS A 97 7.46 1.88 -9.85
CA HIS A 97 7.06 3.21 -10.29
C HIS A 97 7.77 4.34 -9.54
N PHE A 98 7.94 4.20 -8.23
CA PHE A 98 8.58 5.22 -7.39
C PHE A 98 10.09 5.02 -7.22
N GLY A 99 10.65 3.92 -7.72
CA GLY A 99 12.02 3.55 -7.45
C GLY A 99 12.27 3.27 -5.97
N PHE A 100 11.24 2.79 -5.25
CA PHE A 100 11.38 2.44 -3.84
C PHE A 100 12.04 1.07 -3.69
N VAL A 101 13.23 1.06 -3.14
CA VAL A 101 13.97 -0.17 -2.81
C VAL A 101 13.88 -0.36 -1.30
N PRO A 102 13.19 -1.43 -0.83
CA PRO A 102 13.08 -1.67 0.60
C PRO A 102 14.43 -2.07 1.18
N SER A 103 14.80 -1.49 2.34
CA SER A 103 16.04 -1.77 3.04
C SER A 103 15.93 -3.02 3.92
N GLU A 104 17.05 -3.52 4.40
CA GLU A 104 17.12 -4.64 5.34
C GLU A 104 16.62 -4.27 6.76
N GLU A 105 16.43 -2.97 7.01
CA GLU A 105 15.89 -2.40 8.24
C GLU A 105 14.57 -1.68 7.95
N LEU A 106 13.46 -2.19 8.48
CA LEU A 106 12.12 -1.69 8.15
C LEU A 106 11.32 -1.22 9.36
N GLY A 107 10.58 -0.11 9.15
CA GLY A 107 9.47 0.30 10.00
C GLY A 107 8.13 0.06 9.27
N LEU A 108 7.19 -0.61 9.91
CA LEU A 108 5.86 -0.88 9.35
C LEU A 108 4.80 -0.25 10.25
N VAL A 109 3.93 0.57 9.67
CA VAL A 109 2.80 1.13 10.41
C VAL A 109 1.50 0.77 9.70
N PHE A 110 0.66 0.00 10.39
CA PHE A 110 -0.64 -0.45 9.89
C PHE A 110 -1.75 0.41 10.49
N TYR A 111 -2.36 1.24 9.68
CA TYR A 111 -3.51 2.05 10.06
C TYR A 111 -4.80 1.30 9.74
N MET A 112 -5.43 0.78 10.79
CA MET A 112 -6.63 -0.04 10.68
C MET A 112 -7.87 0.83 10.68
N LYS A 113 -8.79 0.53 9.75
CA LYS A 113 -10.04 1.28 9.65
C LYS A 113 -10.85 1.20 10.93
N MET A 114 -11.21 2.37 11.45
CA MET A 114 -12.08 2.50 12.59
C MET A 114 -13.52 2.09 12.24
N PRO A 115 -14.24 1.39 13.14
CA PRO A 115 -15.66 1.13 12.97
C PRO A 115 -16.46 2.45 13.02
N LYS A 116 -17.69 2.41 12.57
CA LYS A 116 -18.60 3.57 12.68
C LYS A 116 -18.86 3.89 14.14
N LEU A 117 -18.35 5.01 14.62
CA LEU A 117 -18.48 5.51 15.98
C LEU A 117 -18.91 6.99 15.93
N SER A 118 -19.40 7.52 17.06
CA SER A 118 -19.62 8.97 17.20
C SER A 118 -18.29 9.72 17.06
N LYS A 119 -18.33 10.98 16.61
CA LYS A 119 -17.13 11.82 16.43
C LYS A 119 -16.25 11.91 17.68
N ILE A 120 -16.86 11.99 18.86
CA ILE A 120 -16.14 12.02 20.14
C ILE A 120 -15.34 10.72 20.34
N LYS A 121 -15.99 9.56 20.20
CA LYS A 121 -15.33 8.25 20.34
C LYS A 121 -14.29 7.98 19.25
N GLN A 122 -14.46 8.54 18.06
CA GLN A 122 -13.46 8.50 17.01
C GLN A 122 -12.21 9.29 17.41
N ALA A 123 -12.38 10.54 17.88
CA ALA A 123 -11.27 11.37 18.33
C ALA A 123 -10.49 10.75 19.49
N GLU A 124 -11.18 10.06 20.41
CA GLU A 124 -10.55 9.35 21.52
C GLU A 124 -9.71 8.14 21.09
N ARG A 125 -10.06 7.50 19.97
CA ARG A 125 -9.40 6.25 19.49
C ARG A 125 -8.38 6.46 18.41
N ILE A 126 -8.44 7.56 17.68
CA ILE A 126 -7.52 7.81 16.57
C ILE A 126 -6.07 7.72 17.04
N HIS A 127 -5.24 7.02 16.26
CA HIS A 127 -3.83 6.72 16.53
C HIS A 127 -3.54 5.94 17.82
N LYS A 128 -4.56 5.46 18.54
CA LYS A 128 -4.35 4.50 19.64
C LYS A 128 -4.07 3.09 19.10
N PRO A 129 -3.39 2.24 19.89
CA PRO A 129 -3.11 0.86 19.51
C PRO A 129 -4.37 0.09 19.11
N HIS A 130 -4.30 -0.62 17.99
CA HIS A 130 -5.35 -1.49 17.52
C HIS A 130 -5.13 -2.92 18.06
N GLN A 131 -5.86 -3.31 19.09
CA GLN A 131 -5.68 -4.57 19.81
C GLN A 131 -6.67 -5.66 19.42
N VAL A 132 -7.22 -5.60 18.21
CA VAL A 132 -8.17 -6.60 17.67
C VAL A 132 -7.57 -7.27 16.43
N ARG A 133 -8.20 -8.36 15.97
CA ARG A 133 -7.80 -9.02 14.72
C ARG A 133 -7.87 -8.07 13.53
N PRO A 134 -7.01 -8.25 12.51
CA PRO A 134 -6.01 -9.31 12.34
C PRO A 134 -4.77 -9.13 13.23
N ASP A 135 -4.04 -10.21 13.45
CA ASP A 135 -2.83 -10.22 14.26
C ASP A 135 -1.69 -9.47 13.54
N LEU A 136 -0.80 -8.85 14.33
CA LEU A 136 0.24 -7.99 13.80
C LEU A 136 1.21 -8.76 12.90
N ASP A 137 1.64 -9.94 13.35
CA ASP A 137 2.55 -10.84 12.61
C ASP A 137 2.01 -11.25 11.25
N ASN A 138 0.70 -11.47 11.13
CA ASN A 138 0.06 -11.79 9.86
C ASN A 138 0.03 -10.60 8.88
N LEU A 139 -0.07 -9.38 9.40
CA LEU A 139 0.03 -8.15 8.60
C LEU A 139 1.48 -7.93 8.13
N GLU A 140 2.44 -8.07 9.05
CA GLU A 140 3.86 -7.99 8.73
C GLU A 140 4.24 -9.00 7.65
N LYS A 141 3.86 -10.26 7.82
CA LYS A 141 4.16 -11.33 6.87
C LYS A 141 3.58 -11.06 5.49
N ALA A 142 2.35 -10.56 5.42
CA ALA A 142 1.74 -10.17 4.15
C ALA A 142 2.52 -9.05 3.44
N THR A 143 2.99 -8.08 4.21
CA THR A 143 3.74 -6.93 3.69
C THR A 143 5.13 -7.34 3.24
N LEU A 144 5.86 -8.14 4.04
CA LEU A 144 7.18 -8.64 3.66
C LEU A 144 7.14 -9.51 2.40
N ASP A 145 6.16 -10.42 2.27
CA ASP A 145 5.97 -11.23 1.05
C ASP A 145 5.64 -10.37 -0.19
N ALA A 146 5.08 -9.17 0.00
CA ALA A 146 4.83 -8.26 -1.09
C ALA A 146 6.09 -7.48 -1.50
N LEU A 147 6.91 -7.09 -0.53
CA LEU A 147 8.13 -6.30 -0.73
C LEU A 147 9.28 -7.13 -1.29
N TYR A 148 9.48 -8.34 -0.76
CA TYR A 148 10.64 -9.16 -1.09
C TYR A 148 10.25 -10.44 -1.84
N ALA A 149 11.17 -10.94 -2.65
CA ALA A 149 11.08 -12.30 -3.19
C ALA A 149 11.43 -13.32 -2.09
N GLU A 150 12.42 -12.96 -1.24
CA GLU A 150 12.83 -13.68 -0.04
C GLU A 150 13.09 -12.67 1.07
N ASP A 151 12.39 -12.81 2.19
CA ASP A 151 12.43 -11.87 3.31
C ASP A 151 13.54 -12.15 4.34
N ALA A 152 14.37 -13.18 4.08
CA ALA A 152 15.51 -13.54 4.92
C ALA A 152 16.58 -12.43 5.04
N VAL A 153 16.56 -11.48 4.12
CA VAL A 153 17.46 -10.31 4.13
C VAL A 153 17.13 -9.31 5.23
N VAL A 154 15.90 -9.33 5.74
CA VAL A 154 15.44 -8.37 6.77
C VAL A 154 15.93 -8.82 8.15
N TYR A 155 16.87 -8.08 8.73
CA TYR A 155 17.41 -8.40 10.05
C TYR A 155 16.86 -7.51 11.17
N LEU A 156 16.28 -6.34 10.84
CA LEU A 156 15.65 -5.45 11.80
C LEU A 156 14.27 -5.04 11.28
N LYS A 157 13.25 -5.21 12.09
CA LYS A 157 11.93 -4.65 11.81
C LYS A 157 11.25 -4.12 13.06
N THR A 158 10.52 -3.03 12.91
CA THR A 158 9.57 -2.54 13.91
C THR A 158 8.19 -2.48 13.29
N ALA A 159 7.15 -2.78 14.06
CA ALA A 159 5.79 -2.74 13.54
C ALA A 159 4.81 -2.16 14.55
N LEU A 160 3.92 -1.31 14.06
CA LEU A 160 2.84 -0.70 14.83
C LEU A 160 1.51 -0.96 14.14
N LYS A 161 0.46 -1.16 14.94
CA LYS A 161 -0.90 -1.29 14.46
C LYS A 161 -1.80 -0.33 15.20
N LEU A 162 -2.37 0.65 14.49
CA LEU A 162 -3.07 1.80 15.05
C LEU A 162 -4.47 1.95 14.46
N TRP A 163 -5.39 2.56 15.20
CA TRP A 163 -6.68 2.96 14.68
C TRP A 163 -6.58 4.20 13.80
N SER A 164 -7.28 4.21 12.66
CA SER A 164 -7.36 5.38 11.77
C SER A 164 -8.73 5.49 11.12
N LEU A 165 -9.09 6.70 10.71
CA LEU A 165 -10.25 6.94 9.85
C LEU A 165 -9.98 6.46 8.42
N GLU A 166 -8.75 6.65 7.95
CA GLU A 166 -8.29 6.26 6.63
C GLU A 166 -7.29 5.11 6.75
N PRO A 167 -7.67 3.91 6.29
CA PRO A 167 -6.81 2.74 6.36
C PRO A 167 -5.65 2.90 5.39
N ARG A 168 -4.42 2.58 5.85
CA ARG A 168 -3.21 2.61 5.03
C ARG A 168 -2.10 1.78 5.65
N ILE A 169 -1.08 1.53 4.88
CA ILE A 169 0.17 0.93 5.33
C ILE A 169 1.28 1.93 5.02
N GLU A 170 2.11 2.24 5.99
CA GLU A 170 3.34 3.00 5.81
C GLU A 170 4.53 2.07 5.98
N ILE A 171 5.44 2.09 5.00
CA ILE A 171 6.63 1.26 4.93
C ILE A 171 7.84 2.20 4.91
N TRP A 172 8.62 2.16 5.97
CA TRP A 172 9.75 3.03 6.18
C TRP A 172 11.05 2.26 6.01
N ASN A 173 11.97 2.78 5.24
CA ASN A 173 13.37 2.38 5.31
C ASN A 173 13.98 3.09 6.52
N LEU A 174 14.53 2.31 7.47
CA LEU A 174 15.15 2.86 8.68
C LEU A 174 16.64 3.18 8.48
N LYS A 175 17.17 2.86 7.28
CA LYS A 175 18.56 3.10 6.90
C LYS A 175 18.67 3.51 5.45
#